data_052aba1e143444b1b14518457a811bf2
#
_entry.id   052aba1e143444b1b14518457a811bf2
#
_cell.length_a   1.000
_cell.length_b   1.000
_cell.length_c   1.000
_cell.angle_alpha   90.00
_cell.angle_beta   90.00
_cell.angle_gamma   90.00
#
_symmetry.space_group_name_H-M   'P 1'
#
loop_
_entity.id
_entity.type
_entity.pdbx_description
1 polymer ?
#
loop_
_entity_poly.entity_id
_entity_poly.type
_entity_poly.pdbx_seq_one_letter_code
_entity_poly.pdbx_strand_id
1 'polypeptide(L)'
;MRRLRRDMQIIFQDPFASLDPRYRVEDIIAEPMLIHKDSHRDSEDVSTDSHPRLSGGAKLDLSMRVSELLRSVGLDESARSRYPHEFSGGQRQRIGIARALALRPKFIVCDEPVSALDVSVGAQIVNLLQQLQRDFGLTYLFISHSMPVVRYLCTRIAVMSRGKLVEIGDTEQITLRPAHPYTRTLLAATPELVV
;
A
#
# COMPACT_ATOMS: atom_id res chain seq x y z
N MET A 1 -0.40 -21.14 -1.66
CA MET A 1 0.21 -19.87 -2.12
C MET A 1 -0.80 -18.85 -2.66
N ARG A 2 -1.70 -19.15 -3.64
CA ARG A 2 -2.64 -18.17 -4.22
C ARG A 2 -3.59 -17.53 -3.20
N ARG A 3 -4.14 -18.28 -2.22
CA ARG A 3 -5.02 -17.74 -1.16
C ARG A 3 -4.31 -16.70 -0.28
N LEU A 4 -3.06 -16.97 0.12
CA LEU A 4 -2.26 -16.03 0.90
C LEU A 4 -1.99 -14.71 0.15
N ARG A 5 -1.76 -14.77 -1.15
CA ARG A 5 -1.54 -13.56 -1.98
C ARG A 5 -2.77 -12.67 -2.07
N ARG A 6 -3.98 -13.22 -1.91
CA ARG A 6 -5.21 -12.43 -1.83
C ARG A 6 -5.31 -11.66 -0.51
N ASP A 7 -4.96 -12.33 0.59
CA ASP A 7 -5.08 -11.76 1.94
C ASP A 7 -3.91 -10.85 2.30
N MET A 8 -2.80 -10.92 1.55
CA MET A 8 -1.58 -10.16 1.78
C MET A 8 -1.17 -9.40 0.52
N GLN A 9 -1.06 -8.09 0.64
CA GLN A 9 -0.69 -7.19 -0.44
C GLN A 9 0.54 -6.36 -0.08
N ILE A 10 1.13 -5.67 -1.06
CA ILE A 10 2.29 -4.81 -0.86
C ILE A 10 2.07 -3.43 -1.49
N ILE A 11 2.51 -2.39 -0.78
CA ILE A 11 2.64 -1.02 -1.27
C ILE A 11 4.14 -0.77 -1.40
N PHE A 12 4.59 -0.45 -2.61
CA PHE A 12 6.01 -0.28 -2.94
C PHE A 12 6.52 1.13 -2.65
N GLN A 13 7.83 1.24 -2.47
CA GLN A 13 8.57 2.47 -2.23
C GLN A 13 8.45 3.47 -3.40
N ASP A 14 8.58 3.00 -4.64
CA ASP A 14 8.54 3.85 -5.82
C ASP A 14 7.18 3.77 -6.53
N PRO A 15 6.37 4.84 -6.41
CA PRO A 15 5.08 4.88 -7.10
C PRO A 15 5.20 4.96 -8.62
N PHE A 16 6.36 5.35 -9.16
CA PHE A 16 6.61 5.41 -10.61
C PHE A 16 6.87 4.01 -11.17
N ALA A 17 7.75 3.23 -10.54
CA ALA A 17 8.11 1.90 -11.00
C ALA A 17 7.00 0.87 -10.73
N SER A 18 6.09 1.15 -9.79
CA SER A 18 5.05 0.21 -9.38
C SER A 18 3.81 0.19 -10.27
N LEU A 19 3.61 1.21 -11.13
CA LEU A 19 2.45 1.35 -12.01
C LEU A 19 2.89 1.26 -13.48
N ASP A 20 2.33 0.33 -14.25
CA ASP A 20 2.63 0.26 -15.69
C ASP A 20 2.04 1.50 -16.40
N PRO A 21 2.88 2.35 -17.02
CA PRO A 21 2.44 3.62 -17.62
C PRO A 21 1.57 3.44 -18.87
N ARG A 22 1.48 2.23 -19.42
CA ARG A 22 0.69 1.90 -20.61
C ARG A 22 -0.78 1.64 -20.30
N TYR A 23 -1.12 1.36 -19.02
CA TYR A 23 -2.48 1.06 -18.60
C TYR A 23 -3.13 2.30 -17.97
N ARG A 24 -4.46 2.39 -18.12
CA ARG A 24 -5.25 3.38 -17.40
C ARG A 24 -5.36 3.02 -15.92
N VAL A 25 -5.64 4.01 -15.11
CA VAL A 25 -5.79 3.82 -13.65
C VAL A 25 -6.85 2.77 -13.32
N GLU A 26 -7.97 2.76 -14.06
CA GLU A 26 -9.01 1.74 -13.85
C GLU A 26 -8.51 0.32 -14.10
N ASP A 27 -7.69 0.11 -15.14
CA ASP A 27 -7.14 -1.19 -15.49
C ASP A 27 -6.13 -1.65 -14.42
N ILE A 28 -5.26 -0.74 -13.95
CA ILE A 28 -4.27 -0.99 -12.90
C ILE A 28 -4.93 -1.43 -11.58
N ILE A 29 -6.03 -0.76 -11.19
CA ILE A 29 -6.74 -1.10 -9.95
C ILE A 29 -7.57 -2.38 -10.12
N ALA A 30 -8.11 -2.62 -11.33
CA ALA A 30 -8.92 -3.79 -11.63
C ALA A 30 -8.10 -5.09 -11.79
N GLU A 31 -6.85 -4.99 -12.23
CA GLU A 31 -5.99 -6.13 -12.55
C GLU A 31 -5.95 -7.21 -11.46
N PRO A 32 -5.70 -6.90 -10.16
CA PRO A 32 -5.70 -7.93 -9.11
C PRO A 32 -7.04 -8.66 -9.01
N MET A 33 -8.16 -7.95 -9.17
CA MET A 33 -9.50 -8.53 -9.10
C MET A 33 -9.78 -9.48 -10.27
N LEU A 34 -9.30 -9.14 -11.46
CA LEU A 34 -9.41 -9.99 -12.65
C LEU A 34 -8.61 -11.27 -12.49
N ILE A 35 -7.31 -11.17 -12.11
CA ILE A 35 -6.41 -12.31 -11.90
C ILE A 35 -6.96 -13.29 -10.85
N HIS A 36 -7.58 -12.78 -9.77
CA HIS A 36 -8.11 -13.63 -8.71
C HIS A 36 -9.52 -14.16 -8.98
N LYS A 37 -10.28 -13.57 -9.92
CA LYS A 37 -11.59 -14.05 -10.35
C LYS A 37 -11.47 -15.27 -11.27
N ASP A 38 -10.47 -15.29 -12.15
CA ASP A 38 -10.21 -16.40 -13.07
C ASP A 38 -9.73 -17.68 -12.34
N SER A 39 -9.24 -17.57 -11.11
CA SER A 39 -8.84 -18.73 -10.31
C SER A 39 -10.01 -19.55 -9.75
N HIS A 40 -11.27 -19.16 -9.98
CA HIS A 40 -12.47 -19.95 -9.66
C HIS A 40 -13.08 -20.66 -10.87
N ARG A 41 -12.51 -20.47 -12.07
CA ARG A 41 -12.86 -21.23 -13.26
C ARG A 41 -11.76 -22.28 -13.50
N ASP A 42 -11.79 -23.34 -12.68
CA ASP A 42 -10.99 -24.53 -12.97
C ASP A 42 -11.65 -25.29 -14.13
N SER A 43 -10.81 -25.60 -15.14
CA SER A 43 -11.05 -26.51 -16.29
C SER A 43 -12.15 -26.11 -17.27
N GLU A 44 -11.77 -25.43 -18.32
CA GLU A 44 -12.00 -25.70 -19.75
C GLU A 44 -11.76 -24.41 -20.55
N ASP A 45 -10.99 -24.55 -21.64
CA ASP A 45 -10.62 -23.52 -22.65
C ASP A 45 -9.48 -22.54 -22.29
N VAL A 46 -8.27 -23.06 -22.52
CA VAL A 46 -7.08 -22.24 -22.80
C VAL A 46 -7.17 -21.76 -24.25
N SER A 47 -7.73 -20.58 -24.48
CA SER A 47 -7.49 -19.82 -25.70
C SER A 47 -6.54 -18.66 -25.37
N THR A 48 -5.36 -18.75 -25.95
CA THR A 48 -4.31 -17.73 -25.95
C THR A 48 -4.75 -16.55 -26.81
N ASP A 49 -5.50 -15.63 -26.25
CA ASP A 49 -5.51 -14.21 -26.70
C ASP A 49 -6.36 -13.32 -25.79
N SER A 50 -5.72 -12.18 -25.34
CA SER A 50 -6.37 -10.95 -24.91
C SER A 50 -7.44 -11.00 -23.82
N HIS A 51 -7.23 -10.22 -22.78
CA HIS A 51 -8.16 -9.71 -21.74
C HIS A 51 -9.51 -10.43 -21.60
N PRO A 52 -9.84 -10.99 -20.42
CA PRO A 52 -11.11 -11.72 -20.22
C PRO A 52 -12.29 -10.78 -20.52
N ARG A 53 -13.11 -11.17 -21.49
CA ARG A 53 -14.37 -10.48 -21.80
C ARG A 53 -15.36 -10.76 -20.67
N LEU A 54 -15.54 -9.78 -19.79
CA LEU A 54 -16.52 -9.85 -18.71
C LEU A 54 -17.94 -9.69 -19.28
N SER A 55 -18.91 -10.43 -18.73
CA SER A 55 -20.32 -10.17 -18.98
C SER A 55 -20.70 -8.74 -18.52
N GLY A 56 -21.69 -8.11 -19.12
CA GLY A 56 -22.04 -6.71 -18.84
C GLY A 56 -22.25 -6.40 -17.34
N GLY A 57 -22.90 -7.30 -16.59
CA GLY A 57 -23.10 -7.14 -15.16
C GLY A 57 -21.79 -7.22 -14.34
N ALA A 58 -20.89 -8.14 -14.69
CA ALA A 58 -19.60 -8.26 -14.01
C ALA A 58 -18.66 -7.06 -14.31
N LYS A 59 -18.79 -6.44 -15.48
CA LYS A 59 -18.05 -5.21 -15.84
C LYS A 59 -18.56 -4.01 -15.04
N LEU A 60 -19.88 -3.90 -14.84
CA LEU A 60 -20.48 -2.83 -14.04
C LEU A 60 -20.04 -2.93 -12.56
N ASP A 61 -20.09 -4.13 -11.98
CA ASP A 61 -19.65 -4.38 -10.59
C ASP A 61 -18.16 -4.02 -10.39
N LEU A 62 -17.29 -4.42 -11.33
CA LEU A 62 -15.86 -4.06 -11.30
C LEU A 62 -15.66 -2.54 -11.41
N SER A 63 -16.41 -1.88 -12.30
CA SER A 63 -16.38 -0.44 -12.49
C SER A 63 -16.77 0.31 -11.21
N MET A 64 -17.84 -0.10 -10.55
CA MET A 64 -18.29 0.48 -9.29
C MET A 64 -17.23 0.30 -8.19
N ARG A 65 -16.62 -0.89 -8.11
CA ARG A 65 -15.58 -1.19 -7.14
C ARG A 65 -14.33 -0.33 -7.33
N VAL A 66 -13.91 -0.09 -8.57
CA VAL A 66 -12.79 0.84 -8.87
C VAL A 66 -13.11 2.26 -8.41
N SER A 67 -14.33 2.75 -8.67
CA SER A 67 -14.77 4.08 -8.21
C SER A 67 -14.77 4.21 -6.69
N GLU A 68 -15.24 3.18 -5.98
CA GLU A 68 -15.19 3.14 -4.50
C GLU A 68 -13.75 3.21 -3.98
N LEU A 69 -12.84 2.45 -4.58
CA LEU A 69 -11.43 2.42 -4.19
C LEU A 69 -10.76 3.78 -4.43
N LEU A 70 -11.02 4.43 -5.56
CA LEU A 70 -10.50 5.77 -5.83
C LEU A 70 -10.99 6.79 -4.79
N ARG A 71 -12.29 6.78 -4.47
CA ARG A 71 -12.85 7.65 -3.43
C ARG A 71 -12.22 7.38 -2.05
N SER A 72 -11.98 6.11 -1.69
CA SER A 72 -11.38 5.75 -0.39
C SER A 72 -9.95 6.28 -0.22
N VAL A 73 -9.23 6.51 -1.33
CA VAL A 73 -7.89 7.12 -1.31
C VAL A 73 -7.89 8.62 -1.63
N GLY A 74 -9.07 9.24 -1.70
CA GLY A 74 -9.22 10.67 -1.95
C GLY A 74 -8.89 11.11 -3.37
N LEU A 75 -9.16 10.23 -4.36
CA LEU A 75 -9.07 10.56 -5.79
C LEU A 75 -10.45 10.70 -6.40
N ASP A 76 -10.57 11.65 -7.33
CA ASP A 76 -11.80 11.85 -8.10
C ASP A 76 -12.04 10.72 -9.10
N GLU A 77 -13.30 10.46 -9.43
CA GLU A 77 -13.69 9.39 -10.35
C GLU A 77 -13.15 9.60 -11.78
N SER A 78 -12.91 10.85 -12.20
CA SER A 78 -12.29 11.17 -13.47
C SER A 78 -10.86 10.62 -13.62
N ALA A 79 -10.20 10.27 -12.49
CA ALA A 79 -8.90 9.63 -12.49
C ALA A 79 -8.90 8.27 -13.22
N ARG A 80 -10.05 7.60 -13.33
CA ARG A 80 -10.17 6.25 -13.93
C ARG A 80 -9.62 6.17 -15.35
N SER A 81 -9.97 7.12 -16.19
CA SER A 81 -9.66 7.13 -17.64
C SER A 81 -8.26 7.66 -17.94
N ARG A 82 -7.56 8.18 -16.94
CA ARG A 82 -6.24 8.79 -17.09
C ARG A 82 -5.12 7.78 -16.92
N TYR A 83 -3.93 8.15 -17.37
CA TYR A 83 -2.71 7.34 -17.27
C TYR A 83 -1.84 7.77 -16.09
N PRO A 84 -0.99 6.88 -15.51
CA PRO A 84 -0.14 7.21 -14.37
C PRO A 84 0.73 8.45 -14.56
N HIS A 85 1.24 8.69 -15.76
CA HIS A 85 2.11 9.83 -16.04
C HIS A 85 1.41 11.20 -15.93
N GLU A 86 0.08 11.24 -15.89
CA GLU A 86 -0.71 12.47 -15.71
C GLU A 86 -0.92 12.86 -14.25
N PHE A 87 -0.35 12.11 -13.29
CA PHE A 87 -0.54 12.30 -11.86
C PHE A 87 0.76 12.71 -11.16
N SER A 88 0.65 13.47 -10.06
CA SER A 88 1.75 13.74 -9.15
C SER A 88 2.23 12.47 -8.43
N GLY A 89 3.43 12.51 -7.82
CA GLY A 89 3.97 11.38 -7.05
C GLY A 89 3.01 10.91 -5.94
N GLY A 90 2.45 11.84 -5.17
CA GLY A 90 1.46 11.50 -4.12
C GLY A 90 0.15 10.93 -4.65
N GLN A 91 -0.33 11.40 -5.80
CA GLN A 91 -1.49 10.82 -6.46
C GLN A 91 -1.21 9.42 -6.99
N ARG A 92 -0.03 9.16 -7.55
CA ARG A 92 0.38 7.80 -7.96
C ARG A 92 0.48 6.86 -6.78
N GLN A 93 0.99 7.33 -5.64
CA GLN A 93 1.02 6.54 -4.41
C GLN A 93 -0.40 6.16 -3.96
N ARG A 94 -1.36 7.08 -4.04
CA ARG A 94 -2.78 6.80 -3.77
C ARG A 94 -3.36 5.75 -4.72
N ILE A 95 -3.00 5.77 -6.01
CA ILE A 95 -3.39 4.73 -6.98
C ILE A 95 -2.79 3.37 -6.58
N GLY A 96 -1.51 3.32 -6.19
CA GLY A 96 -0.85 2.12 -5.69
C GLY A 96 -1.52 1.55 -4.43
N ILE A 97 -1.94 2.42 -3.51
CA ILE A 97 -2.71 2.04 -2.31
C ILE A 97 -4.08 1.49 -2.73
N ALA A 98 -4.81 2.14 -3.63
CA ALA A 98 -6.11 1.67 -4.13
C ALA A 98 -5.99 0.28 -4.78
N ARG A 99 -4.94 0.04 -5.57
CA ARG A 99 -4.64 -1.28 -6.14
C ARG A 99 -4.40 -2.34 -5.06
N ALA A 100 -3.64 -2.02 -4.01
CA ALA A 100 -3.39 -2.96 -2.91
C ALA A 100 -4.69 -3.31 -2.15
N LEU A 101 -5.64 -2.37 -2.04
CA LEU A 101 -6.94 -2.58 -1.40
C LEU A 101 -7.95 -3.38 -2.25
N ALA A 102 -7.69 -3.56 -3.55
CA ALA A 102 -8.64 -4.14 -4.51
C ALA A 102 -9.16 -5.53 -4.09
N LEU A 103 -8.32 -6.35 -3.48
CA LEU A 103 -8.64 -7.70 -3.03
C LEU A 103 -9.20 -7.77 -1.59
N ARG A 104 -9.41 -6.64 -0.92
CA ARG A 104 -9.79 -6.57 0.51
C ARG A 104 -8.83 -7.38 1.39
N PRO A 105 -7.52 -7.07 1.35
CA PRO A 105 -6.53 -7.81 2.11
C PRO A 105 -6.74 -7.61 3.61
N LYS A 106 -6.21 -8.55 4.42
CA LYS A 106 -6.13 -8.41 5.88
C LYS A 106 -4.79 -7.83 6.32
N PHE A 107 -3.77 -8.00 5.50
CA PHE A 107 -2.39 -7.64 5.80
C PHE A 107 -1.75 -6.92 4.60
N ILE A 108 -1.08 -5.80 4.86
CA ILE A 108 -0.37 -5.04 3.84
C ILE A 108 1.06 -4.78 4.32
N VAL A 109 2.03 -5.13 3.48
CA VAL A 109 3.42 -4.70 3.63
C VAL A 109 3.56 -3.32 3.00
N CYS A 110 3.95 -2.33 3.78
CA CYS A 110 4.24 -0.98 3.31
C CYS A 110 5.77 -0.82 3.29
N ASP A 111 6.36 -0.93 2.10
CA ASP A 111 7.81 -0.83 1.92
C ASP A 111 8.18 0.62 1.57
N GLU A 112 8.63 1.36 2.57
CA GLU A 112 8.99 2.79 2.48
C GLU A 112 7.98 3.66 1.70
N PRO A 113 6.68 3.61 1.98
CA PRO A 113 5.62 4.13 1.10
C PRO A 113 5.62 5.65 0.92
N VAL A 114 6.46 6.37 1.66
CA VAL A 114 6.54 7.86 1.63
C VAL A 114 7.94 8.39 1.38
N SER A 115 8.95 7.54 1.21
CA SER A 115 10.36 7.95 1.10
C SER A 115 10.68 8.76 -0.17
N ALA A 116 9.94 8.54 -1.26
CA ALA A 116 10.09 9.24 -2.54
C ALA A 116 9.21 10.51 -2.65
N LEU A 117 8.52 10.90 -1.57
CA LEU A 117 7.59 12.03 -1.54
C LEU A 117 8.16 13.18 -0.71
N ASP A 118 7.74 14.40 -1.02
CA ASP A 118 8.00 15.54 -0.13
C ASP A 118 7.30 15.37 1.24
N VAL A 119 7.78 16.09 2.26
CA VAL A 119 7.31 15.94 3.65
C VAL A 119 5.81 16.15 3.79
N SER A 120 5.26 17.16 3.11
CA SER A 120 3.84 17.50 3.20
C SER A 120 2.95 16.42 2.59
N VAL A 121 3.30 15.95 1.38
CA VAL A 121 2.58 14.88 0.70
C VAL A 121 2.76 13.56 1.45
N GLY A 122 3.97 13.28 1.95
CA GLY A 122 4.24 12.11 2.79
C GLY A 122 3.34 12.05 4.02
N ALA A 123 3.18 13.18 4.73
CA ALA A 123 2.28 13.25 5.88
C ALA A 123 0.81 12.96 5.50
N GLN A 124 0.35 13.42 4.34
CA GLN A 124 -1.01 13.11 3.86
C GLN A 124 -1.18 11.61 3.56
N ILE A 125 -0.16 10.94 3.00
CA ILE A 125 -0.19 9.48 2.76
C ILE A 125 -0.20 8.71 4.07
N VAL A 126 0.59 9.12 5.07
CA VAL A 126 0.61 8.49 6.39
C VAL A 126 -0.77 8.59 7.07
N ASN A 127 -1.39 9.77 7.05
CA ASN A 127 -2.75 9.98 7.58
C ASN A 127 -3.78 9.12 6.83
N LEU A 128 -3.67 9.04 5.50
CA LEU A 128 -4.52 8.16 4.69
C LEU A 128 -4.37 6.70 5.09
N LEU A 129 -3.14 6.20 5.26
CA LEU A 129 -2.89 4.81 5.69
C LEU A 129 -3.48 4.55 7.08
N GLN A 130 -3.37 5.49 8.03
CA GLN A 130 -3.97 5.36 9.35
C GLN A 130 -5.51 5.32 9.28
N GLN A 131 -6.12 6.16 8.43
CA GLN A 131 -7.56 6.14 8.21
C GLN A 131 -8.01 4.79 7.62
N LEU A 132 -7.35 4.32 6.55
CA LEU A 132 -7.65 3.04 5.91
C LEU A 132 -7.47 1.86 6.86
N GLN A 133 -6.49 1.91 7.76
CA GLN A 133 -6.29 0.90 8.80
C GLN A 133 -7.52 0.77 9.69
N ARG A 134 -8.09 1.90 10.12
CA ARG A 134 -9.31 1.93 10.95
C ARG A 134 -10.55 1.48 10.18
N ASP A 135 -10.73 2.04 8.97
CA ASP A 135 -11.94 1.83 8.17
C ASP A 135 -12.07 0.39 7.66
N PHE A 136 -10.94 -0.25 7.32
CA PHE A 136 -10.91 -1.61 6.76
C PHE A 136 -10.38 -2.68 7.72
N GLY A 137 -10.00 -2.33 8.96
CA GLY A 137 -9.45 -3.28 9.94
C GLY A 137 -8.12 -3.90 9.49
N LEU A 138 -7.26 -3.13 8.83
CA LEU A 138 -6.03 -3.63 8.23
C LEU A 138 -4.91 -3.82 9.26
N THR A 139 -4.08 -4.84 9.05
CA THR A 139 -2.81 -4.99 9.72
C THR A 139 -1.68 -4.58 8.78
N TYR A 140 -0.77 -3.71 9.25
CA TYR A 140 0.40 -3.28 8.49
C TYR A 140 1.70 -3.88 9.01
N LEU A 141 2.58 -4.28 8.10
CA LEU A 141 4.02 -4.34 8.32
C LEU A 141 4.63 -3.11 7.64
N PHE A 142 4.97 -2.11 8.43
CA PHE A 142 5.47 -0.83 7.94
C PHE A 142 6.99 -0.79 8.00
N ILE A 143 7.65 -0.74 6.85
CA ILE A 143 9.11 -0.62 6.74
C ILE A 143 9.43 0.84 6.47
N SER A 144 10.28 1.44 7.30
CA SER A 144 10.67 2.84 7.15
C SER A 144 11.97 3.13 7.93
N HIS A 145 12.71 4.11 7.45
CA HIS A 145 13.83 4.72 8.19
C HIS A 145 13.39 5.98 8.94
N SER A 146 12.16 6.44 8.79
CA SER A 146 11.62 7.64 9.46
C SER A 146 10.99 7.29 10.80
N MET A 147 11.72 7.48 11.90
CA MET A 147 11.24 7.24 13.26
C MET A 147 9.97 8.03 13.61
N PRO A 148 9.80 9.32 13.23
CA PRO A 148 8.56 10.05 13.47
C PRO A 148 7.33 9.35 12.86
N VAL A 149 7.44 8.88 11.62
CA VAL A 149 6.36 8.16 10.94
C VAL A 149 6.04 6.83 11.64
N VAL A 150 7.09 6.07 12.00
CA VAL A 150 6.93 4.78 12.71
C VAL A 150 6.26 4.99 14.07
N ARG A 151 6.67 5.99 14.83
CA ARG A 151 6.06 6.34 16.14
C ARG A 151 4.58 6.71 16.01
N TYR A 152 4.22 7.39 14.94
CA TYR A 152 2.85 7.84 14.71
C TYR A 152 1.91 6.71 14.31
N LEU A 153 2.38 5.78 13.47
CA LEU A 153 1.52 4.77 12.84
C LEU A 153 1.55 3.40 13.54
N CYS A 154 2.69 3.03 14.14
CA CYS A 154 2.93 1.67 14.60
C CYS A 154 2.73 1.53 16.11
N THR A 155 2.12 0.42 16.52
CA THR A 155 1.96 0.04 17.94
C THR A 155 3.17 -0.73 18.48
N ARG A 156 3.91 -1.42 17.59
CA ARG A 156 5.11 -2.19 17.90
C ARG A 156 6.20 -1.86 16.88
N ILE A 157 7.44 -1.89 17.34
CA ILE A 157 8.62 -1.62 16.53
C ILE A 157 9.58 -2.80 16.60
N ALA A 158 10.13 -3.18 15.45
CA ALA A 158 11.21 -4.11 15.30
C ALA A 158 12.41 -3.37 14.68
N VAL A 159 13.52 -3.29 15.39
CA VAL A 159 14.74 -2.63 14.93
C VAL A 159 15.67 -3.64 14.30
N MET A 160 16.08 -3.37 13.06
CA MET A 160 17.04 -4.20 12.33
C MET A 160 18.38 -3.49 12.15
N SER A 161 19.46 -4.24 12.28
CA SER A 161 20.82 -3.78 11.99
C SER A 161 21.61 -4.89 11.32
N ARG A 162 22.28 -4.58 10.20
CA ARG A 162 23.12 -5.52 9.43
C ARG A 162 22.42 -6.86 9.16
N GLY A 163 21.14 -6.80 8.75
CA GLY A 163 20.34 -7.99 8.42
C GLY A 163 19.86 -8.81 9.63
N LYS A 164 20.05 -8.33 10.86
CA LYS A 164 19.60 -8.99 12.09
C LYS A 164 18.59 -8.13 12.84
N LEU A 165 17.57 -8.79 13.39
CA LEU A 165 16.67 -8.16 14.34
C LEU A 165 17.41 -8.00 15.68
N VAL A 166 17.60 -6.76 16.11
CA VAL A 166 18.38 -6.44 17.31
C VAL A 166 17.52 -6.08 18.51
N GLU A 167 16.33 -5.55 18.28
CA GLU A 167 15.37 -5.20 19.33
C GLU A 167 13.95 -5.26 18.79
N ILE A 168 13.00 -5.68 19.63
CA ILE A 168 11.57 -5.65 19.34
C ILE A 168 10.78 -5.34 20.60
N GLY A 169 9.80 -4.46 20.50
CA GLY A 169 8.96 -4.07 21.64
C GLY A 169 7.83 -3.15 21.22
N ASP A 170 7.07 -2.70 22.21
CA ASP A 170 6.04 -1.69 22.00
C ASP A 170 6.69 -0.35 21.63
N THR A 171 5.97 0.47 20.87
CA THR A 171 6.49 1.76 20.38
C THR A 171 7.01 2.64 21.51
N GLU A 172 6.31 2.71 22.64
CA GLU A 172 6.73 3.49 23.80
C GLU A 172 8.04 2.95 24.40
N GLN A 173 8.15 1.63 24.58
CA GLN A 173 9.36 0.99 25.10
C GLN A 173 10.57 1.29 24.21
N ILE A 174 10.45 1.05 22.91
CA ILE A 174 11.56 1.24 21.95
C ILE A 174 11.98 2.70 21.87
N THR A 175 11.04 3.63 21.93
CA THR A 175 11.33 5.07 21.74
C THR A 175 11.81 5.78 23.01
N LEU A 176 11.32 5.38 24.19
CA LEU A 176 11.65 6.05 25.45
C LEU A 176 12.70 5.29 26.28
N ARG A 177 12.77 3.95 26.15
CA ARG A 177 13.63 3.08 26.96
C ARG A 177 14.30 2.01 26.11
N PRO A 178 15.05 2.40 25.05
CA PRO A 178 15.72 1.44 24.18
C PRO A 178 16.76 0.63 24.97
N ALA A 179 16.71 -0.70 24.86
CA ALA A 179 17.64 -1.59 25.54
C ALA A 179 18.93 -1.77 24.72
N HIS A 180 18.82 -1.91 23.39
CA HIS A 180 19.95 -2.20 22.53
C HIS A 180 20.78 -0.93 22.20
N PRO A 181 22.12 -0.97 22.25
CA PRO A 181 22.97 0.21 21.96
C PRO A 181 22.72 0.81 20.58
N TYR A 182 22.52 -0.02 19.55
CA TYR A 182 22.21 0.45 18.20
C TYR A 182 20.88 1.24 18.14
N THR A 183 19.84 0.79 18.85
CA THR A 183 18.56 1.50 18.91
C THR A 183 18.73 2.89 19.53
N ARG A 184 19.55 3.01 20.58
CA ARG A 184 19.87 4.30 21.20
C ARG A 184 20.55 5.24 20.21
N THR A 185 21.56 4.73 19.47
CA THR A 185 22.25 5.51 18.44
C THR A 185 21.31 5.95 17.33
N LEU A 186 20.42 5.05 16.87
CA LEU A 186 19.44 5.33 15.83
C LEU A 186 18.48 6.45 16.25
N LEU A 187 17.97 6.38 17.49
CA LEU A 187 17.07 7.41 18.03
C LEU A 187 17.78 8.74 18.23
N ALA A 188 19.01 8.75 18.75
CA ALA A 188 19.79 9.96 18.93
C ALA A 188 20.15 10.66 17.61
N ALA A 189 20.24 9.92 16.51
CA ALA A 189 20.48 10.47 15.18
C ALA A 189 19.21 10.98 14.48
N THR A 190 18.02 10.72 15.06
CA THR A 190 16.75 11.14 14.49
C THR A 190 16.40 12.54 15.01
N PRO A 191 16.20 13.55 14.14
CA PRO A 191 15.76 14.87 14.58
C PRO A 191 14.41 14.75 15.32
N GLU A 192 14.29 15.30 16.49
CA GLU A 192 13.00 15.48 17.16
C GLU A 192 12.20 16.49 16.34
N LEU A 193 11.07 16.06 15.75
CA LEU A 193 10.06 16.99 15.29
C LEU A 193 9.47 17.64 16.53
N VAL A 194 9.94 18.85 16.86
CA VAL A 194 9.25 19.72 17.81
C VAL A 194 7.92 20.06 17.17
N VAL A 195 6.85 19.45 17.67
CA VAL A 195 5.46 19.75 17.34
C VAL A 195 5.01 20.95 18.15
#